data_12f4959d73638989587f9c05c646f36f
#
_entry.id   12f4959d73638989587f9c05c646f36f
#
_cell.length_a   1.000
_cell.length_b   1.000
_cell.length_c   1.000
_cell.angle_alpha   90.00
_cell.angle_beta   90.00
_cell.angle_gamma   90.00
#
_symmetry.space_group_name_H-M   'P 1'
#
loop_
_entity.id
_entity.type
_entity.pdbx_description
1 polymer ?
#
loop_
_entity_poly.entity_id
_entity_poly.type
_entity_poly.pdbx_seq_one_letter_code
_entity_poly.pdbx_strand_id
1 'polypeptide(L)'
;GMDLDVTREAYPWMSYGMIVGDRLSPDLPCMPGHSQIVRTVSGEQGCRRLLAGESISYSYTLLLSRQEPRQGYRSAVRYLWKRYGENGVNLAENLNDNPRYPENRTLEAWRKSIWAEKAEEDYFSLEKEGVTVGGLTGRRQGEWFSRTDTKKDVWFGCWLQELVTGYGLALYGRRSGQEIWKKRAQEMLNYILKAPRTKGMFPVICYVEKDGSENWQNDDGWAGYQREFHTMPMSWTAWLMLRWGKELCPERQKEILDFCRPYADFLQKAQNPNGCIPSWFSPDGIPSRAQFRDFNAETASSALFLLEYGDMVQDAAALACGRRALSFVTDQVLPRNRWYDFETFLSCSKKSFGFYDSITAQYPQCNLSAIHAAAAYLVHYRITQRPEDLEQ
;
A
#
# COMPACT_ATOMS: atom_id res chain seq x y z
N GLY A 1 -5.95 -20.00 -10.80
CA GLY A 1 -5.71 -20.18 -9.39
C GLY A 1 -5.93 -21.62 -9.00
N MET A 2 -5.10 -22.18 -8.16
CA MET A 2 -5.38 -23.46 -7.53
C MET A 2 -6.32 -23.22 -6.34
N ASP A 3 -7.45 -23.91 -6.33
CA ASP A 3 -8.31 -24.00 -5.17
C ASP A 3 -7.88 -25.26 -4.43
N LEU A 4 -7.12 -25.07 -3.37
CA LEU A 4 -6.61 -26.17 -2.58
C LEU A 4 -7.53 -26.37 -1.37
N ASP A 5 -8.45 -27.32 -1.47
CA ASP A 5 -9.23 -27.78 -0.32
C ASP A 5 -8.34 -28.69 0.54
N VAL A 6 -7.35 -28.06 1.18
CA VAL A 6 -6.37 -28.73 2.03
C VAL A 6 -6.67 -28.36 3.47
N THR A 7 -7.02 -29.34 4.26
CA THR A 7 -7.21 -29.11 5.69
C THR A 7 -5.86 -28.84 6.35
N ARG A 8 -5.82 -27.81 7.20
CA ARG A 8 -4.61 -27.41 7.95
C ARG A 8 -3.97 -28.57 8.71
N GLU A 9 -4.78 -29.46 9.23
CA GLU A 9 -4.33 -30.65 9.96
C GLU A 9 -3.71 -31.71 9.07
N ALA A 10 -4.22 -31.85 7.83
CA ALA A 10 -3.72 -32.83 6.89
C ALA A 10 -2.43 -32.35 6.18
N TYR A 11 -2.38 -31.06 5.80
CA TYR A 11 -1.32 -30.51 4.94
C TYR A 11 -0.95 -29.08 5.32
N PRO A 12 -0.37 -28.86 6.50
CA PRO A 12 0.02 -27.52 6.91
C PRO A 12 1.10 -26.91 6.00
N TRP A 13 1.72 -27.70 5.14
CA TRP A 13 2.93 -27.32 4.43
C TRP A 13 2.94 -27.72 2.94
N MET A 14 1.88 -27.48 2.22
CA MET A 14 1.99 -27.57 0.75
C MET A 14 2.76 -26.38 0.22
N SER A 15 3.83 -26.67 -0.49
CA SER A 15 4.53 -25.67 -1.29
C SER A 15 4.08 -25.77 -2.74
N TYR A 16 3.85 -24.63 -3.38
CA TYR A 16 3.70 -24.56 -4.82
C TYR A 16 4.66 -23.49 -5.34
N GLY A 17 5.23 -23.75 -6.49
CA GLY A 17 6.04 -22.78 -7.20
C GLY A 17 5.40 -22.49 -8.55
N MET A 18 5.37 -21.22 -8.92
CA MET A 18 5.05 -20.82 -10.28
C MET A 18 6.30 -20.26 -10.92
N ILE A 19 6.74 -20.92 -11.99
CA ILE A 19 7.77 -20.36 -12.86
C ILE A 19 7.07 -19.58 -13.93
N VAL A 20 7.54 -18.39 -14.10
CA VAL A 20 7.08 -17.53 -15.17
C VAL A 20 7.60 -18.09 -16.49
N GLY A 21 6.69 -18.53 -17.34
CA GLY A 21 6.95 -19.32 -18.54
C GLY A 21 6.03 -20.52 -18.61
N ASP A 22 6.19 -21.38 -19.58
CA ASP A 22 5.30 -22.49 -19.90
C ASP A 22 5.36 -23.67 -18.92
N ARG A 23 6.06 -23.54 -17.78
CA ARG A 23 6.29 -24.65 -16.88
C ARG A 23 5.89 -24.33 -15.44
N LEU A 24 4.96 -25.12 -14.94
CA LEU A 24 4.67 -25.23 -13.52
C LEU A 24 5.59 -26.29 -12.92
N SER A 25 6.38 -25.94 -11.93
CA SER A 25 7.16 -26.91 -11.18
C SER A 25 7.26 -26.47 -9.72
N PRO A 26 6.98 -27.37 -8.79
CA PRO A 26 7.10 -27.07 -7.37
C PRO A 26 8.55 -26.91 -6.90
N ASP A 27 9.53 -27.40 -7.65
CA ASP A 27 10.89 -27.61 -7.14
C ASP A 27 12.01 -26.97 -7.97
N LEU A 28 11.68 -26.05 -8.90
CA LEU A 28 12.73 -25.44 -9.70
C LEU A 28 13.41 -24.27 -8.98
N PRO A 29 14.76 -24.27 -8.90
CA PRO A 29 15.50 -23.17 -8.31
C PRO A 29 15.29 -21.88 -9.09
N CYS A 30 15.38 -20.76 -8.37
CA CYS A 30 15.34 -19.44 -8.98
C CYS A 30 16.38 -19.30 -10.07
N MET A 31 15.93 -19.06 -11.28
CA MET A 31 16.86 -18.70 -12.35
C MET A 31 17.32 -17.26 -12.15
N PRO A 32 18.61 -16.96 -12.29
CA PRO A 32 19.09 -15.58 -12.20
C PRO A 32 18.34 -14.68 -13.19
N GLY A 33 17.78 -13.58 -12.68
CA GLY A 33 17.07 -12.61 -13.51
C GLY A 33 15.57 -12.79 -13.62
N HIS A 34 14.98 -13.84 -13.06
CA HIS A 34 13.53 -14.07 -13.07
C HIS A 34 12.91 -13.76 -11.72
N SER A 35 11.77 -13.08 -11.74
CA SER A 35 10.95 -12.92 -10.55
C SER A 35 10.32 -14.26 -10.22
N GLN A 36 10.64 -14.80 -9.08
CA GLN A 36 9.98 -15.99 -8.58
C GLN A 36 9.27 -15.67 -7.28
N ILE A 37 8.03 -16.10 -7.19
CA ILE A 37 7.41 -16.32 -5.91
C ILE A 37 7.54 -17.81 -5.64
N VAL A 38 8.66 -18.21 -5.10
CA VAL A 38 8.82 -19.56 -4.55
C VAL A 38 8.80 -19.41 -3.05
N ARG A 39 7.80 -19.97 -2.45
CA ARG A 39 7.83 -20.24 -1.03
C ARG A 39 8.08 -21.72 -0.85
N THR A 40 9.30 -22.09 -0.64
CA THR A 40 9.64 -23.41 -0.14
C THR A 40 9.55 -23.38 1.38
N VAL A 41 8.70 -24.19 1.92
CA VAL A 41 8.83 -24.60 3.30
C VAL A 41 9.75 -25.81 3.28
N SER A 42 11.03 -25.56 3.44
CA SER A 42 12.02 -26.60 3.51
C SER A 42 12.12 -27.13 4.94
N GLY A 43 12.24 -28.42 5.06
CA GLY A 43 12.55 -29.11 6.30
C GLY A 43 11.76 -30.39 6.46
N GLU A 44 12.32 -31.30 7.17
CA GLU A 44 11.69 -32.60 7.52
C GLU A 44 10.33 -32.42 8.19
N GLN A 45 10.10 -31.30 8.81
CA GLN A 45 8.84 -30.92 9.46
C GLN A 45 7.71 -30.60 8.47
N GLY A 46 8.02 -30.37 7.20
CA GLY A 46 7.04 -30.03 6.16
C GLY A 46 6.48 -31.23 5.39
N CYS A 47 6.99 -32.43 5.64
CA CYS A 47 6.57 -33.62 4.91
C CYS A 47 5.64 -34.47 5.77
N ARG A 48 4.42 -34.73 5.27
CA ARG A 48 3.56 -35.76 5.83
C ARG A 48 3.80 -37.08 5.09
N ARG A 49 4.13 -38.13 5.79
CA ARG A 49 4.15 -39.48 5.25
C ARG A 49 2.72 -40.01 5.20
N LEU A 50 2.26 -40.39 4.02
CA LEU A 50 0.99 -41.10 3.89
C LEU A 50 1.18 -42.55 4.30
N LEU A 51 0.29 -43.02 5.13
CA LEU A 51 0.22 -44.44 5.52
C LEU A 51 -0.57 -45.22 4.46
N ALA A 52 -0.40 -46.54 4.47
CA ALA A 52 -1.17 -47.39 3.56
C ALA A 52 -2.67 -47.24 3.82
N GLY A 53 -3.45 -46.93 2.78
CA GLY A 53 -4.87 -46.66 2.85
C GLY A 53 -5.26 -45.18 3.04
N GLU A 54 -4.30 -44.29 3.34
CA GLU A 54 -4.55 -42.84 3.34
C GLU A 54 -4.51 -42.29 1.91
N SER A 55 -5.34 -41.32 1.64
CA SER A 55 -5.37 -40.58 0.34
C SER A 55 -5.40 -39.10 0.56
N ILE A 56 -4.88 -38.37 -0.42
CA ILE A 56 -5.00 -36.93 -0.54
C ILE A 56 -5.91 -36.66 -1.73
N SER A 57 -6.88 -35.78 -1.52
CA SER A 57 -7.70 -35.27 -2.62
C SER A 57 -7.48 -33.77 -2.73
N TYR A 58 -7.28 -33.28 -3.93
CA TYR A 58 -7.26 -31.87 -4.24
C TYR A 58 -8.07 -31.60 -5.51
N SER A 59 -8.64 -30.43 -5.59
CA SER A 59 -9.37 -29.97 -6.77
C SER A 59 -8.75 -28.69 -7.33
N TYR A 60 -8.85 -28.53 -8.62
CA TYR A 60 -8.49 -27.28 -9.28
C TYR A 60 -9.55 -26.93 -10.31
N THR A 61 -9.65 -25.64 -10.58
CA THR A 61 -10.55 -25.12 -11.62
C THR A 61 -9.74 -24.53 -12.75
N LEU A 62 -9.97 -25.03 -13.96
CA LEU A 62 -9.40 -24.48 -15.18
C LEU A 62 -10.40 -23.52 -15.81
N LEU A 63 -10.03 -22.25 -15.91
CA LEU A 63 -10.82 -21.23 -16.59
C LEU A 63 -10.28 -21.04 -18.02
N LEU A 64 -11.13 -21.32 -18.99
CA LEU A 64 -10.86 -21.08 -20.41
C LEU A 64 -11.71 -19.90 -20.88
N SER A 65 -11.08 -18.87 -21.38
CA SER A 65 -11.79 -17.71 -21.93
C SER A 65 -11.06 -17.17 -23.16
N ARG A 66 -11.84 -16.66 -24.12
CA ARG A 66 -11.29 -15.86 -25.22
C ARG A 66 -11.31 -14.41 -24.76
N GLN A 67 -10.17 -13.84 -24.58
CA GLN A 67 -9.97 -12.46 -24.16
C GLN A 67 -8.90 -11.82 -25.02
N GLU A 68 -8.95 -10.50 -25.13
CA GLU A 68 -7.86 -9.74 -25.69
C GLU A 68 -6.56 -9.97 -24.87
N PRO A 69 -5.39 -9.86 -25.48
CA PRO A 69 -4.15 -9.99 -24.77
C PRO A 69 -4.13 -9.13 -23.50
N ARG A 70 -3.70 -9.71 -22.38
CA ARG A 70 -3.65 -9.07 -21.06
C ARG A 70 -5.00 -8.82 -20.37
N GLN A 71 -6.13 -9.24 -20.96
CA GLN A 71 -7.47 -9.12 -20.35
C GLN A 71 -7.93 -10.43 -19.66
N GLY A 72 -7.13 -11.49 -19.74
CA GLY A 72 -7.50 -12.82 -19.19
C GLY A 72 -7.80 -12.85 -17.70
N TYR A 73 -7.18 -11.97 -16.93
CA TYR A 73 -7.41 -11.82 -15.49
C TYR A 73 -8.88 -11.45 -15.17
N ARG A 74 -9.59 -10.73 -16.06
CA ARG A 74 -10.98 -10.32 -15.81
C ARG A 74 -11.91 -11.51 -15.61
N SER A 75 -11.72 -12.59 -16.37
CA SER A 75 -12.50 -13.82 -16.20
C SER A 75 -12.19 -14.52 -14.87
N ALA A 76 -10.91 -14.55 -14.49
CA ALA A 76 -10.48 -15.11 -13.22
C ALA A 76 -11.03 -14.30 -12.04
N VAL A 77 -10.94 -12.97 -12.08
CA VAL A 77 -11.47 -12.09 -11.04
C VAL A 77 -12.98 -12.26 -10.89
N ARG A 78 -13.74 -12.29 -12.01
CA ARG A 78 -15.19 -12.51 -11.95
C ARG A 78 -15.56 -13.87 -11.37
N TYR A 79 -14.82 -14.91 -11.75
CA TYR A 79 -15.04 -16.25 -11.20
C TYR A 79 -14.76 -16.29 -9.69
N LEU A 80 -13.61 -15.74 -9.26
CA LEU A 80 -13.22 -15.68 -7.85
C LEU A 80 -14.24 -14.85 -7.03
N TRP A 81 -14.66 -13.71 -7.57
CA TRP A 81 -15.69 -12.89 -6.92
C TRP A 81 -17.00 -13.65 -6.75
N LYS A 82 -17.51 -14.28 -7.81
CA LYS A 82 -18.75 -15.06 -7.75
C LYS A 82 -18.65 -16.22 -6.77
N ARG A 83 -17.48 -16.88 -6.72
CA ARG A 83 -17.30 -18.06 -5.88
C ARG A 83 -17.06 -17.72 -4.42
N TYR A 84 -16.32 -16.66 -4.15
CA TYR A 84 -15.84 -16.32 -2.80
C TYR A 84 -16.27 -14.92 -2.36
N GLY A 85 -16.40 -13.97 -3.24
CA GLY A 85 -16.66 -12.58 -2.92
C GLY A 85 -18.13 -12.31 -2.59
N GLU A 86 -19.08 -12.90 -3.33
CA GLU A 86 -20.50 -12.73 -3.05
C GLU A 86 -20.91 -13.31 -1.68
N ASN A 87 -20.24 -14.38 -1.27
CA ASN A 87 -20.40 -14.98 0.05
C ASN A 87 -19.48 -14.34 1.11
N GLY A 88 -18.52 -13.53 0.71
CA GLY A 88 -17.55 -12.90 1.60
C GLY A 88 -18.16 -11.83 2.51
N VAL A 89 -19.32 -11.31 2.14
CA VAL A 89 -20.10 -10.41 3.00
C VAL A 89 -20.51 -11.12 4.30
N ASN A 90 -20.72 -12.43 4.24
CA ASN A 90 -21.08 -13.30 5.37
C ASN A 90 -19.86 -14.11 5.87
N LEU A 91 -18.66 -13.70 5.52
CA LEU A 91 -17.44 -14.43 5.93
C LEU A 91 -17.34 -14.59 7.46
N ALA A 92 -17.83 -13.62 8.21
CA ALA A 92 -17.88 -13.67 9.66
C ALA A 92 -18.82 -14.76 10.19
N GLU A 93 -19.97 -14.94 9.55
CA GLU A 93 -20.94 -15.99 9.90
C GLU A 93 -20.41 -17.37 9.47
N ASN A 94 -19.89 -17.47 8.27
CA ASN A 94 -19.35 -18.71 7.71
C ASN A 94 -18.10 -19.22 8.45
N LEU A 95 -17.30 -18.34 9.01
CA LEU A 95 -16.12 -18.72 9.82
C LEU A 95 -16.52 -19.26 11.20
N ASN A 96 -17.67 -18.85 11.73
CA ASN A 96 -18.15 -19.28 13.04
C ASN A 96 -18.64 -20.73 13.05
N ASP A 97 -19.23 -21.17 11.94
CA ASP A 97 -19.91 -22.46 11.83
C ASP A 97 -19.05 -23.53 11.12
N ASN A 98 -17.77 -23.26 10.88
CA ASN A 98 -16.93 -24.25 10.24
C ASN A 98 -16.45 -25.29 11.26
N PRO A 99 -17.00 -26.54 11.25
CA PRO A 99 -16.65 -27.57 12.21
C PRO A 99 -15.19 -28.04 12.11
N ARG A 100 -14.49 -27.71 11.01
CA ARG A 100 -13.07 -27.99 10.82
C ARG A 100 -12.16 -27.05 11.61
N TYR A 101 -12.70 -25.91 12.04
CA TYR A 101 -11.94 -24.90 12.77
C TYR A 101 -12.74 -24.39 13.97
N PRO A 102 -12.98 -25.25 14.97
CA PRO A 102 -13.77 -24.89 16.16
C PRO A 102 -13.15 -23.72 16.97
N GLU A 103 -11.86 -23.45 16.73
CA GLU A 103 -11.13 -22.35 17.32
C GLU A 103 -11.24 -21.04 16.51
N ASN A 104 -11.90 -21.08 15.34
CA ASN A 104 -12.05 -19.86 14.53
C ASN A 104 -12.93 -18.88 15.29
N ARG A 105 -12.27 -17.83 15.73
CA ARG A 105 -12.93 -16.65 16.28
C ARG A 105 -13.61 -15.92 15.14
N THR A 106 -14.72 -15.25 15.47
CA THR A 106 -15.29 -14.30 14.54
C THR A 106 -14.23 -13.30 14.10
N LEU A 107 -14.34 -12.74 12.89
CA LEU A 107 -13.46 -11.67 12.44
C LEU A 107 -13.44 -10.51 13.46
N GLU A 108 -14.56 -10.24 14.11
CA GLU A 108 -14.66 -9.24 15.18
C GLU A 108 -13.87 -9.65 16.43
N ALA A 109 -13.99 -10.88 16.88
CA ALA A 109 -13.25 -11.37 18.05
C ALA A 109 -11.74 -11.45 17.76
N TRP A 110 -11.36 -11.88 16.54
CA TRP A 110 -9.98 -11.87 16.10
C TRP A 110 -9.41 -10.45 16.07
N ARG A 111 -10.13 -9.51 15.45
CA ARG A 111 -9.74 -8.11 15.39
C ARG A 111 -9.58 -7.51 16.79
N LYS A 112 -10.53 -7.74 17.69
CA LYS A 112 -10.45 -7.27 19.09
C LYS A 112 -9.19 -7.80 19.78
N SER A 113 -8.88 -9.08 19.64
CA SER A 113 -7.71 -9.66 20.31
C SER A 113 -6.39 -9.12 19.72
N ILE A 114 -6.28 -9.03 18.40
CA ILE A 114 -5.06 -8.54 17.75
C ILE A 114 -4.84 -7.04 18.02
N TRP A 115 -5.89 -6.23 17.90
CA TRP A 115 -5.74 -4.79 18.08
C TRP A 115 -5.55 -4.42 19.54
N ALA A 116 -6.24 -5.07 20.47
CA ALA A 116 -6.01 -4.83 21.89
C ALA A 116 -4.58 -5.18 22.30
N GLU A 117 -4.08 -6.33 21.84
CA GLU A 117 -2.72 -6.77 22.16
C GLU A 117 -1.66 -5.94 21.44
N LYS A 118 -1.71 -5.85 20.10
CA LYS A 118 -0.67 -5.20 19.31
C LYS A 118 -0.71 -3.68 19.39
N ALA A 119 -1.88 -3.09 19.39
CA ALA A 119 -2.00 -1.64 19.50
C ALA A 119 -1.59 -1.14 20.88
N GLU A 120 -1.80 -1.94 21.95
CA GLU A 120 -1.28 -1.58 23.28
C GLU A 120 0.23 -1.68 23.36
N GLU A 121 0.80 -2.73 22.79
CA GLU A 121 2.24 -2.95 22.84
C GLU A 121 3.05 -1.97 22.00
N ASP A 122 2.54 -1.58 20.84
CA ASP A 122 3.28 -0.81 19.85
C ASP A 122 2.92 0.68 19.87
N TYR A 123 1.82 1.04 20.54
CA TYR A 123 1.41 2.43 20.64
C TYR A 123 2.26 3.22 21.65
N PHE A 124 2.59 4.44 21.27
CA PHE A 124 3.20 5.42 22.16
C PHE A 124 2.58 6.80 21.96
N SER A 125 2.69 7.64 22.97
CA SER A 125 2.31 9.06 22.92
C SER A 125 3.38 9.94 23.52
N LEU A 126 3.44 11.19 23.06
CA LEU A 126 4.36 12.23 23.50
C LEU A 126 3.62 13.56 23.57
N GLU A 127 4.04 14.42 24.49
CA GLU A 127 3.61 15.82 24.50
C GLU A 127 4.54 16.66 23.63
N LYS A 128 3.95 17.39 22.68
CA LYS A 128 4.67 18.26 21.76
C LYS A 128 3.97 19.60 21.63
N GLU A 129 4.62 20.66 22.15
CA GLU A 129 4.08 22.02 22.08
C GLU A 129 2.64 22.12 22.64
N GLY A 130 2.36 21.40 23.74
CA GLY A 130 1.04 21.38 24.38
C GLY A 130 -0.02 20.53 23.65
N VAL A 131 0.37 19.72 22.69
CA VAL A 131 -0.50 18.80 21.97
C VAL A 131 0.04 17.37 22.13
N THR A 132 -0.84 16.45 22.52
CA THR A 132 -0.50 15.03 22.55
C THR A 132 -0.43 14.51 21.10
N VAL A 133 0.73 13.93 20.74
CA VAL A 133 0.95 13.23 19.49
C VAL A 133 1.21 11.76 19.77
N GLY A 134 0.94 10.88 18.84
CA GLY A 134 1.14 9.44 19.03
C GLY A 134 1.44 8.70 17.74
N GLY A 135 1.84 7.46 17.88
CA GLY A 135 2.12 6.59 16.74
C GLY A 135 2.20 5.13 17.16
N LEU A 136 2.23 4.27 16.18
CA LEU A 136 2.54 2.86 16.34
C LEU A 136 3.99 2.65 15.89
N THR A 137 4.76 2.00 16.73
CA THR A 137 6.14 1.66 16.37
C THR A 137 6.18 0.63 15.24
N GLY A 138 6.73 0.99 14.10
CA GLY A 138 6.70 0.16 12.90
C GLY A 138 7.63 -1.05 12.91
N ARG A 139 8.66 -1.04 13.73
CA ARG A 139 9.75 -2.02 13.65
C ARG A 139 9.68 -3.15 14.66
N ARG A 140 8.59 -3.85 14.82
CA ARG A 140 8.57 -5.08 15.64
C ARG A 140 8.77 -6.38 14.86
N GLN A 141 9.29 -6.33 13.67
CA GLN A 141 9.41 -7.54 12.86
C GLN A 141 10.82 -8.13 12.89
N GLY A 142 11.00 -9.12 13.78
CA GLY A 142 12.00 -10.15 13.64
C GLY A 142 13.46 -9.71 13.72
N GLU A 143 14.33 -10.66 13.52
CA GLU A 143 15.80 -10.55 13.56
C GLU A 143 16.40 -9.61 12.49
N TRP A 144 15.63 -9.21 11.50
CA TRP A 144 16.09 -8.34 10.40
C TRP A 144 16.29 -6.89 10.82
N PHE A 145 15.61 -6.48 11.85
CA PHE A 145 15.76 -5.15 12.44
C PHE A 145 16.18 -5.33 13.88
N SER A 146 17.50 -5.26 14.12
CA SER A 146 18.02 -5.30 15.49
C SER A 146 17.38 -4.15 16.27
N ARG A 147 16.40 -4.50 17.09
CA ARG A 147 15.86 -3.56 18.04
C ARG A 147 16.81 -3.40 19.19
N THR A 148 17.27 -2.22 19.29
CA THR A 148 17.48 -1.70 20.62
C THR A 148 16.12 -1.12 21.05
N ASP A 149 15.62 -1.47 22.22
CA ASP A 149 14.36 -0.99 22.82
C ASP A 149 14.29 0.53 23.04
N THR A 150 14.95 1.28 22.22
CA THR A 150 15.37 2.66 22.49
C THR A 150 14.82 3.65 21.51
N LYS A 151 14.47 3.21 20.31
CA LYS A 151 13.97 4.09 19.25
C LYS A 151 12.56 3.66 18.87
N LYS A 152 11.68 4.64 18.79
CA LYS A 152 10.35 4.48 18.23
C LYS A 152 10.38 5.08 16.83
N ASP A 153 9.70 4.49 15.90
CA ASP A 153 9.59 4.99 14.54
C ASP A 153 8.14 5.02 14.09
N VAL A 154 7.78 6.08 13.40
CA VAL A 154 6.45 6.28 12.83
C VAL A 154 6.60 6.48 11.33
N TRP A 155 5.91 5.67 10.54
CA TRP A 155 5.97 5.65 9.09
C TRP A 155 4.59 5.99 8.51
N PHE A 156 4.31 7.26 8.29
CA PHE A 156 2.98 7.75 7.98
C PHE A 156 2.42 7.27 6.64
N GLY A 157 3.16 7.35 5.58
CA GLY A 157 2.69 7.01 4.24
C GLY A 157 3.65 6.12 3.44
N CYS A 158 4.68 5.60 4.10
CA CYS A 158 5.63 4.67 3.52
C CYS A 158 5.25 3.24 3.87
N TRP A 159 6.10 2.26 3.66
CA TRP A 159 5.91 0.83 3.83
C TRP A 159 4.91 0.35 4.89
N LEU A 160 4.98 0.90 6.09
CA LEU A 160 4.18 0.46 7.21
C LEU A 160 2.83 1.18 7.29
N GLN A 161 2.68 2.28 6.57
CA GLN A 161 1.43 3.03 6.36
C GLN A 161 0.62 3.25 7.65
N GLU A 162 1.26 3.74 8.68
CA GLU A 162 0.64 3.90 10.00
C GLU A 162 -0.55 4.85 9.99
N LEU A 163 -0.57 5.82 9.07
CA LEU A 163 -1.71 6.70 8.92
C LEU A 163 -2.95 5.94 8.41
N VAL A 164 -2.77 4.89 7.60
CA VAL A 164 -3.87 3.97 7.21
C VAL A 164 -4.39 3.22 8.44
N THR A 165 -3.47 2.73 9.28
CA THR A 165 -3.83 2.07 10.54
C THR A 165 -4.59 3.03 11.46
N GLY A 166 -4.10 4.26 11.63
CA GLY A 166 -4.79 5.29 12.41
C GLY A 166 -6.19 5.59 11.89
N TYR A 167 -6.36 5.70 10.57
CA TYR A 167 -7.67 5.83 9.96
C TYR A 167 -8.59 4.64 10.28
N GLY A 168 -8.06 3.42 10.22
CA GLY A 168 -8.76 2.20 10.62
C GLY A 168 -9.16 2.20 12.11
N LEU A 169 -8.28 2.65 13.00
CA LEU A 169 -8.57 2.82 14.43
C LEU A 169 -9.70 3.81 14.67
N ALA A 170 -9.70 4.94 13.96
CA ALA A 170 -10.78 5.93 14.06
C ALA A 170 -12.14 5.36 13.64
N LEU A 171 -12.17 4.62 12.51
CA LEU A 171 -13.38 3.93 12.05
C LEU A 171 -13.87 2.89 13.07
N TYR A 172 -12.95 2.10 13.60
CA TYR A 172 -13.28 1.09 14.59
C TYR A 172 -13.79 1.71 15.89
N GLY A 173 -13.10 2.75 16.37
CA GLY A 173 -13.55 3.50 17.57
C GLY A 173 -14.96 4.06 17.41
N ARG A 174 -15.27 4.61 16.22
CA ARG A 174 -16.61 5.13 15.91
C ARG A 174 -17.66 4.01 15.89
N ARG A 175 -17.36 2.85 15.28
CA ARG A 175 -18.31 1.71 15.20
C ARG A 175 -18.52 0.99 16.54
N SER A 176 -17.46 0.86 17.32
CA SER A 176 -17.49 0.15 18.60
C SER A 176 -17.85 1.01 19.80
N GLY A 177 -17.91 2.35 19.61
CA GLY A 177 -18.12 3.29 20.72
C GLY A 177 -16.92 3.43 21.66
N GLN A 178 -15.74 2.93 21.27
CA GLN A 178 -14.55 2.95 22.13
C GLN A 178 -13.71 4.20 21.90
N GLU A 179 -13.75 5.12 22.83
CA GLU A 179 -13.09 6.43 22.74
C GLU A 179 -11.56 6.33 22.68
N ILE A 180 -10.97 5.31 23.27
CA ILE A 180 -9.51 5.12 23.26
C ILE A 180 -8.95 5.03 21.83
N TRP A 181 -9.63 4.34 20.93
CA TRP A 181 -9.20 4.19 19.55
C TRP A 181 -9.33 5.50 18.75
N LYS A 182 -10.40 6.24 18.99
CA LYS A 182 -10.58 7.57 18.40
C LYS A 182 -9.47 8.53 18.85
N LYS A 183 -9.18 8.52 20.17
CA LYS A 183 -8.14 9.36 20.75
C LYS A 183 -6.78 9.05 20.14
N ARG A 184 -6.37 7.78 20.11
CA ARG A 184 -5.11 7.36 19.49
C ARG A 184 -5.01 7.74 18.02
N ALA A 185 -6.08 7.55 17.29
CA ALA A 185 -6.14 7.96 15.89
C ALA A 185 -5.94 9.47 15.71
N GLN A 186 -6.56 10.28 16.58
CA GLN A 186 -6.34 11.73 16.57
C GLN A 186 -4.90 12.13 16.94
N GLU A 187 -4.30 11.45 17.90
CA GLU A 187 -2.90 11.68 18.27
C GLU A 187 -1.95 11.35 17.11
N MET A 188 -2.24 10.30 16.32
CA MET A 188 -1.49 9.99 15.09
C MET A 188 -1.67 11.07 14.02
N LEU A 189 -2.88 11.57 13.82
CA LEU A 189 -3.13 12.71 12.92
C LEU A 189 -2.43 13.98 13.43
N ASN A 190 -2.45 14.26 14.72
CA ASN A 190 -1.71 15.37 15.31
C ASN A 190 -0.22 15.28 14.97
N TYR A 191 0.33 14.07 14.97
CA TYR A 191 1.76 13.89 14.77
C TYR A 191 2.17 14.28 13.33
N ILE A 192 1.49 13.78 12.32
CA ILE A 192 1.81 14.16 10.93
C ILE A 192 1.58 15.65 10.67
N LEU A 193 0.59 16.26 11.32
CA LEU A 193 0.34 17.70 11.20
C LEU A 193 1.50 18.56 11.78
N LYS A 194 2.34 17.98 12.63
CA LYS A 194 3.57 18.61 13.16
C LYS A 194 4.82 18.34 12.31
N ALA A 195 4.70 17.62 11.20
CA ALA A 195 5.84 17.37 10.31
C ALA A 195 6.45 18.68 9.80
N PRO A 196 7.78 18.81 9.84
CA PRO A 196 8.45 20.02 9.36
C PRO A 196 8.25 20.24 7.87
N ARG A 197 8.35 21.48 7.43
CA ARG A 197 8.11 21.86 6.03
C ARG A 197 9.39 22.32 5.36
N THR A 198 9.58 21.86 4.12
CA THR A 198 10.67 22.30 3.26
C THR A 198 10.10 22.61 1.87
N LYS A 199 9.96 23.89 1.55
CA LYS A 199 9.42 24.37 0.24
C LYS A 199 8.09 23.73 -0.16
N GLY A 200 7.20 23.48 0.80
CA GLY A 200 5.91 22.82 0.59
C GLY A 200 5.93 21.30 0.79
N MET A 201 7.08 20.66 0.67
CA MET A 201 7.27 19.24 0.95
C MET A 201 7.31 18.95 2.45
N PHE A 202 7.12 17.70 2.84
CA PHE A 202 7.17 17.27 4.24
C PHE A 202 7.69 15.83 4.34
N PRO A 203 8.44 15.49 5.40
CA PRO A 203 8.89 14.13 5.65
C PRO A 203 7.72 13.24 6.11
N VAL A 204 7.82 11.96 5.84
CA VAL A 204 6.76 10.97 6.14
C VAL A 204 7.21 9.90 7.13
N ILE A 205 8.43 9.99 7.63
CA ILE A 205 8.98 9.08 8.65
C ILE A 205 9.55 9.93 9.78
N CYS A 206 9.28 9.51 11.01
CA CYS A 206 9.89 10.12 12.20
C CYS A 206 10.48 9.04 13.09
N TYR A 207 11.76 9.18 13.42
CA TYR A 207 12.42 8.39 14.44
C TYR A 207 12.47 9.19 15.74
N VAL A 208 11.93 8.61 16.81
CA VAL A 208 11.94 9.22 18.13
C VAL A 208 13.01 8.54 18.97
N GLU A 209 13.99 9.29 19.40
CA GLU A 209 15.08 8.81 20.24
C GLU A 209 14.63 8.64 21.71
N LYS A 210 15.46 8.03 22.54
CA LYS A 210 15.17 7.82 23.98
C LYS A 210 14.90 9.09 24.76
N ASP A 211 15.59 10.16 24.39
CA ASP A 211 15.46 11.47 25.04
C ASP A 211 14.25 12.27 24.54
N GLY A 212 13.44 11.68 23.65
CA GLY A 212 12.29 12.34 23.04
C GLY A 212 12.64 13.22 21.84
N SER A 213 13.91 13.33 21.46
CA SER A 213 14.30 14.06 20.25
C SER A 213 13.80 13.35 19.00
N GLU A 214 13.48 14.11 17.97
CA GLU A 214 12.88 13.63 16.73
C GLU A 214 13.87 13.79 15.57
N ASN A 215 13.94 12.74 14.76
CA ASN A 215 14.68 12.73 13.50
C ASN A 215 13.70 12.42 12.36
N TRP A 216 13.24 13.49 11.72
CA TRP A 216 12.35 13.39 10.58
C TRP A 216 13.12 13.06 9.31
N GLN A 217 12.64 12.05 8.58
CA GLN A 217 13.26 11.56 7.36
C GLN A 217 12.24 11.46 6.22
N ASN A 218 12.75 11.50 5.01
CA ASN A 218 11.93 11.55 3.80
C ASN A 218 11.74 10.18 3.16
N ASP A 219 12.61 9.23 3.49
CA ASP A 219 12.49 7.82 3.13
C ASP A 219 13.06 6.95 4.27
N ASP A 220 12.91 5.64 4.12
CA ASP A 220 13.34 4.65 5.10
C ASP A 220 14.86 4.40 5.14
N GLY A 221 15.62 5.10 4.33
CA GLY A 221 17.04 4.86 4.15
C GLY A 221 17.41 3.61 3.39
N TRP A 222 16.44 2.87 2.93
CA TRP A 222 16.63 1.60 2.24
C TRP A 222 17.48 1.72 0.98
N ALA A 223 17.27 2.82 0.25
CA ALA A 223 18.04 3.15 -0.94
C ALA A 223 19.09 4.25 -0.71
N GLY A 224 19.25 4.73 0.53
CA GLY A 224 20.19 5.80 0.86
C GLY A 224 19.70 7.20 0.50
N TYR A 225 18.39 7.42 0.39
CA TYR A 225 17.79 8.68 -0.06
C TYR A 225 17.15 9.51 1.07
N GLN A 226 17.54 9.28 2.29
CA GLN A 226 16.95 9.89 3.50
C GLN A 226 16.85 11.41 3.48
N ARG A 227 17.71 12.07 2.71
CA ARG A 227 17.73 13.53 2.57
C ARG A 227 16.87 14.06 1.44
N GLU A 228 16.33 13.20 0.62
CA GLU A 228 15.51 13.57 -0.53
C GLU A 228 14.04 13.34 -0.24
N PHE A 229 13.18 14.16 -0.83
CA PHE A 229 11.73 14.05 -0.66
C PHE A 229 11.13 13.17 -1.75
N HIS A 230 10.32 12.22 -1.37
CA HIS A 230 9.66 11.27 -2.27
C HIS A 230 8.17 11.60 -2.39
N THR A 231 7.72 11.92 -3.62
CA THR A 231 6.34 12.40 -3.83
C THR A 231 5.29 11.33 -3.61
N MET A 232 5.59 10.05 -3.87
CA MET A 232 4.60 8.99 -3.70
C MET A 232 4.11 8.87 -2.25
N PRO A 233 4.97 8.68 -1.22
CA PRO A 233 4.51 8.60 0.15
C PRO A 233 3.95 9.91 0.68
N MET A 234 4.48 11.08 0.25
CA MET A 234 3.88 12.38 0.61
C MET A 234 2.46 12.52 0.07
N SER A 235 2.26 12.20 -1.21
CA SER A 235 0.94 12.29 -1.86
C SER A 235 -0.07 11.33 -1.23
N TRP A 236 0.36 10.10 -0.95
CA TRP A 236 -0.48 9.13 -0.27
C TRP A 236 -0.88 9.56 1.14
N THR A 237 0.08 10.05 1.92
CA THR A 237 -0.15 10.62 3.26
C THR A 237 -1.14 11.79 3.19
N ALA A 238 -0.88 12.76 2.31
CA ALA A 238 -1.75 13.92 2.16
C ALA A 238 -3.18 13.53 1.73
N TRP A 239 -3.32 12.60 0.79
CA TRP A 239 -4.64 12.09 0.38
C TRP A 239 -5.39 11.40 1.53
N LEU A 240 -4.72 10.58 2.33
CA LEU A 240 -5.32 9.97 3.52
C LEU A 240 -5.78 11.01 4.53
N MET A 241 -5.00 12.08 4.73
CA MET A 241 -5.39 13.20 5.59
C MET A 241 -6.64 13.91 5.07
N LEU A 242 -6.75 14.14 3.75
CA LEU A 242 -7.96 14.71 3.15
C LEU A 242 -9.18 13.84 3.42
N ARG A 243 -9.05 12.54 3.22
CA ARG A 243 -10.13 11.60 3.55
C ARG A 243 -10.47 11.62 5.02
N TRP A 244 -9.48 11.71 5.89
CA TRP A 244 -9.68 11.81 7.32
C TRP A 244 -10.53 13.04 7.70
N GLY A 245 -10.14 14.21 7.20
CA GLY A 245 -10.92 15.44 7.40
C GLY A 245 -12.33 15.36 6.87
N LYS A 246 -12.52 14.71 5.72
CA LYS A 246 -13.84 14.58 5.09
C LYS A 246 -14.77 13.58 5.82
N GLU A 247 -14.23 12.45 6.25
CA GLU A 247 -15.02 11.31 6.67
C GLU A 247 -15.04 11.11 8.19
N LEU A 248 -13.99 11.50 8.91
CA LEU A 248 -13.81 11.17 10.33
C LEU A 248 -13.81 12.37 11.27
N CYS A 249 -13.25 13.50 10.84
CA CYS A 249 -13.16 14.71 11.67
C CYS A 249 -13.39 15.99 10.82
N PRO A 250 -14.62 16.23 10.35
CA PRO A 250 -14.94 17.40 9.54
C PRO A 250 -14.60 18.73 10.23
N GLU A 251 -14.61 18.77 11.53
CA GLU A 251 -14.23 19.92 12.35
C GLU A 251 -12.76 20.31 12.20
N ARG A 252 -11.91 19.38 11.79
CA ARG A 252 -10.48 19.59 11.53
C ARG A 252 -10.13 19.75 10.06
N GLN A 253 -11.12 19.72 9.17
CA GLN A 253 -10.90 19.76 7.73
C GLN A 253 -10.08 20.98 7.31
N LYS A 254 -10.35 22.16 7.89
CA LYS A 254 -9.60 23.37 7.57
C LYS A 254 -8.11 23.22 7.90
N GLU A 255 -7.77 22.70 9.07
CA GLU A 255 -6.37 22.47 9.49
C GLU A 255 -5.65 21.52 8.53
N ILE A 256 -6.32 20.45 8.14
CA ILE A 256 -5.79 19.47 7.19
C ILE A 256 -5.58 20.10 5.81
N LEU A 257 -6.54 20.89 5.33
CA LEU A 257 -6.41 21.59 4.05
C LEU A 257 -5.26 22.61 4.08
N ASP A 258 -5.11 23.35 5.17
CA ASP A 258 -4.00 24.29 5.35
C ASP A 258 -2.65 23.57 5.39
N PHE A 259 -2.59 22.35 5.95
CA PHE A 259 -1.42 21.49 5.88
C PHE A 259 -1.15 20.99 4.45
N CYS A 260 -2.16 20.64 3.67
CA CYS A 260 -2.00 20.07 2.33
C CYS A 260 -1.71 21.13 1.26
N ARG A 261 -2.14 22.37 1.43
CA ARG A 261 -2.03 23.45 0.44
C ARG A 261 -0.60 23.70 -0.07
N PRO A 262 0.42 23.91 0.79
CA PRO A 262 1.77 24.14 0.30
C PRO A 262 2.33 23.00 -0.54
N TYR A 263 1.90 21.76 -0.24
CA TYR A 263 2.30 20.60 -1.02
C TYR A 263 1.59 20.53 -2.37
N ALA A 264 0.31 20.86 -2.42
CA ALA A 264 -0.42 20.97 -3.69
C ALA A 264 0.20 22.04 -4.60
N ASP A 265 0.55 23.21 -4.04
CA ASP A 265 1.24 24.30 -4.76
C ASP A 265 2.61 23.85 -5.27
N PHE A 266 3.34 23.05 -4.48
CA PHE A 266 4.62 22.48 -4.88
C PHE A 266 4.47 21.54 -6.07
N LEU A 267 3.53 20.57 -6.03
CA LEU A 267 3.32 19.63 -7.12
C LEU A 267 2.90 20.30 -8.42
N GLN A 268 2.05 21.35 -8.35
CA GLN A 268 1.64 22.11 -9.52
C GLN A 268 2.83 22.78 -10.23
N LYS A 269 3.80 23.28 -9.45
CA LYS A 269 5.03 23.89 -9.99
C LYS A 269 6.02 22.85 -10.50
N ALA A 270 6.02 21.66 -9.90
CA ALA A 270 6.96 20.60 -10.20
C ALA A 270 6.57 19.74 -11.41
N GLN A 271 5.32 19.84 -11.87
CA GLN A 271 4.82 19.01 -12.97
C GLN A 271 5.51 19.34 -14.29
N ASN A 272 6.01 18.31 -14.95
CA ASN A 272 6.57 18.41 -16.30
C ASN A 272 5.50 18.73 -17.37
N PRO A 273 5.89 19.29 -18.52
CA PRO A 273 4.95 19.56 -19.62
C PRO A 273 4.20 18.33 -20.13
N ASN A 274 4.79 17.12 -20.03
CA ASN A 274 4.15 15.86 -20.42
C ASN A 274 3.14 15.33 -19.39
N GLY A 275 2.97 16.00 -18.25
CA GLY A 275 2.07 15.60 -17.17
C GLY A 275 2.74 14.76 -16.06
N CYS A 276 3.92 14.20 -16.30
CA CYS A 276 4.67 13.48 -15.28
C CYS A 276 5.04 14.41 -14.11
N ILE A 277 4.96 13.92 -12.90
CA ILE A 277 5.49 14.58 -11.72
C ILE A 277 6.71 13.79 -11.26
N PRO A 278 7.90 14.41 -11.19
CA PRO A 278 9.11 13.75 -10.73
C PRO A 278 8.90 13.11 -9.35
N SER A 279 9.45 11.91 -9.13
CA SER A 279 9.25 11.19 -7.87
C SER A 279 10.12 11.73 -6.73
N TRP A 280 11.31 12.23 -7.04
CA TRP A 280 12.31 12.58 -6.04
C TRP A 280 12.81 13.99 -6.19
N PHE A 281 12.94 14.69 -5.05
CA PHE A 281 13.40 16.06 -4.97
C PHE A 281 14.44 16.26 -3.87
N SER A 282 15.45 17.09 -4.16
CA SER A 282 16.32 17.60 -3.13
C SER A 282 15.56 18.51 -2.16
N PRO A 283 16.13 18.86 -0.99
CA PRO A 283 15.56 19.88 -0.10
C PRO A 283 15.35 21.25 -0.77
N ASP A 284 16.10 21.52 -1.84
CA ASP A 284 15.92 22.74 -2.63
C ASP A 284 14.72 22.70 -3.58
N GLY A 285 14.01 21.58 -3.66
CA GLY A 285 12.86 21.39 -4.55
C GLY A 285 13.27 21.12 -5.99
N ILE A 286 14.49 20.64 -6.22
CA ILE A 286 15.00 20.30 -7.55
C ILE A 286 14.87 18.77 -7.75
N PRO A 287 14.33 18.30 -8.91
CA PRO A 287 14.28 16.88 -9.20
C PRO A 287 15.65 16.23 -9.16
N SER A 288 15.83 15.21 -8.33
CA SER A 288 17.17 14.68 -7.95
C SER A 288 17.51 13.34 -8.62
N ARG A 289 16.52 12.56 -9.04
CA ARG A 289 16.73 11.22 -9.62
C ARG A 289 16.33 11.21 -11.10
N ALA A 290 17.32 11.24 -11.98
CA ALA A 290 17.11 11.38 -13.42
C ALA A 290 16.20 10.30 -14.00
N GLN A 291 16.31 9.04 -13.51
CA GLN A 291 15.52 7.91 -13.98
C GLN A 291 14.02 8.03 -13.65
N PHE A 292 13.64 8.81 -12.62
CA PHE A 292 12.25 9.00 -12.20
C PHE A 292 11.75 10.44 -12.46
N ARG A 293 12.50 11.23 -13.19
CA ARG A 293 12.19 12.63 -13.44
C ARG A 293 11.12 12.79 -14.53
N ASP A 294 11.34 12.15 -15.67
CA ASP A 294 10.54 12.40 -16.88
C ASP A 294 9.54 11.27 -17.17
N PHE A 295 9.71 10.14 -16.49
CA PHE A 295 8.81 8.99 -16.56
C PHE A 295 8.83 8.19 -15.25
N ASN A 296 7.68 8.09 -14.60
CA ASN A 296 7.47 7.21 -13.46
C ASN A 296 5.96 6.96 -13.27
N ALA A 297 5.61 5.80 -12.70
CA ALA A 297 4.22 5.46 -12.40
C ALA A 297 3.72 6.10 -11.08
N GLU A 298 4.63 6.58 -10.23
CA GLU A 298 4.30 7.22 -8.95
C GLU A 298 3.56 8.55 -9.13
N THR A 299 3.60 9.12 -10.35
CA THR A 299 2.74 10.23 -10.77
C THR A 299 1.27 9.96 -10.47
N ALA A 300 0.84 8.69 -10.43
CA ALA A 300 -0.52 8.29 -10.08
C ALA A 300 -0.93 8.71 -8.66
N SER A 301 -0.02 8.61 -7.69
CA SER A 301 -0.30 9.04 -6.31
C SER A 301 -0.47 10.54 -6.20
N SER A 302 0.34 11.30 -6.94
CA SER A 302 0.21 12.76 -7.01
C SER A 302 -1.07 13.18 -7.73
N ALA A 303 -1.47 12.47 -8.79
CA ALA A 303 -2.76 12.68 -9.44
C ALA A 303 -3.93 12.47 -8.48
N LEU A 304 -3.91 11.37 -7.71
CA LEU A 304 -4.91 11.04 -6.71
C LEU A 304 -5.08 12.16 -5.68
N PHE A 305 -3.97 12.62 -5.11
CA PHE A 305 -3.99 13.71 -4.14
C PHE A 305 -4.50 15.03 -4.73
N LEU A 306 -3.97 15.44 -5.90
CA LEU A 306 -4.33 16.70 -6.52
C LEU A 306 -5.81 16.77 -6.97
N LEU A 307 -6.35 15.64 -7.45
CA LEU A 307 -7.77 15.56 -7.80
C LEU A 307 -8.67 15.69 -6.57
N GLU A 308 -8.38 14.94 -5.50
CA GLU A 308 -9.16 15.01 -4.25
C GLU A 308 -9.03 16.41 -3.61
N TYR A 309 -7.81 16.95 -3.52
CA TYR A 309 -7.57 18.28 -2.96
C TYR A 309 -8.29 19.36 -3.75
N GLY A 310 -8.08 19.37 -5.09
CA GLY A 310 -8.69 20.37 -5.97
C GLY A 310 -10.22 20.34 -5.94
N ASP A 311 -10.82 19.17 -5.85
CA ASP A 311 -12.28 19.00 -5.68
C ASP A 311 -12.75 19.57 -4.34
N MET A 312 -12.06 19.26 -3.25
CA MET A 312 -12.45 19.72 -1.90
C MET A 312 -12.37 21.24 -1.73
N VAL A 313 -11.39 21.89 -2.34
CA VAL A 313 -11.18 23.35 -2.22
C VAL A 313 -11.61 24.14 -3.45
N GLN A 314 -12.16 23.47 -4.47
CA GLN A 314 -12.56 24.05 -5.75
C GLN A 314 -11.41 24.80 -6.46
N ASP A 315 -10.20 24.20 -6.37
CA ASP A 315 -8.99 24.74 -7.03
C ASP A 315 -8.87 24.19 -8.46
N ALA A 316 -9.23 25.03 -9.43
CA ALA A 316 -9.17 24.66 -10.83
C ALA A 316 -7.75 24.33 -11.32
N ALA A 317 -6.70 24.96 -10.75
CA ALA A 317 -5.31 24.72 -11.13
C ALA A 317 -4.83 23.36 -10.61
N ALA A 318 -5.15 23.01 -9.37
CA ALA A 318 -4.88 21.69 -8.81
C ALA A 318 -5.61 20.58 -9.57
N LEU A 319 -6.90 20.78 -9.90
CA LEU A 319 -7.67 19.85 -10.72
C LEU A 319 -7.05 19.67 -12.12
N ALA A 320 -6.66 20.76 -12.78
CA ALA A 320 -6.01 20.69 -14.09
C ALA A 320 -4.67 19.95 -14.03
N CYS A 321 -3.87 20.19 -12.98
CA CYS A 321 -2.62 19.49 -12.74
C CYS A 321 -2.86 17.98 -12.49
N GLY A 322 -3.82 17.63 -11.63
CA GLY A 322 -4.20 16.25 -11.35
C GLY A 322 -4.69 15.51 -12.60
N ARG A 323 -5.49 16.16 -13.45
CA ARG A 323 -5.95 15.59 -14.73
C ARG A 323 -4.79 15.35 -15.70
N ARG A 324 -3.85 16.29 -15.85
CA ARG A 324 -2.67 16.07 -16.69
C ARG A 324 -1.79 14.92 -16.16
N ALA A 325 -1.66 14.81 -14.85
CA ALA A 325 -0.93 13.69 -14.22
C ALA A 325 -1.64 12.35 -14.49
N LEU A 326 -2.96 12.29 -14.39
CA LEU A 326 -3.74 11.09 -14.71
C LEU A 326 -3.68 10.76 -16.21
N SER A 327 -3.75 11.76 -17.10
CA SER A 327 -3.56 11.56 -18.54
C SER A 327 -2.18 11.00 -18.87
N PHE A 328 -1.13 11.45 -18.18
CA PHE A 328 0.20 10.84 -18.33
C PHE A 328 0.18 9.33 -17.99
N VAL A 329 -0.50 8.94 -16.93
CA VAL A 329 -0.66 7.50 -16.57
C VAL A 329 -1.44 6.78 -17.67
N THR A 330 -2.54 7.34 -18.16
CA THR A 330 -3.39 6.77 -19.22
C THR A 330 -2.60 6.56 -20.51
N ASP A 331 -1.84 7.57 -20.94
CA ASP A 331 -1.24 7.61 -22.26
C ASP A 331 0.16 6.99 -22.32
N GLN A 332 0.89 7.00 -21.20
CA GLN A 332 2.29 6.60 -21.16
C GLN A 332 2.55 5.33 -20.35
N VAL A 333 1.88 5.15 -19.20
CA VAL A 333 2.13 4.03 -18.30
C VAL A 333 1.30 2.82 -18.69
N LEU A 334 -0.02 2.96 -18.76
CA LEU A 334 -0.96 1.86 -19.06
C LEU A 334 -0.69 1.14 -20.39
N PRO A 335 -0.57 1.83 -21.55
CA PRO A 335 -0.43 1.13 -22.84
C PRO A 335 0.87 0.34 -22.95
N ARG A 336 1.90 0.79 -22.24
CA ARG A 336 3.21 0.16 -22.24
C ARG A 336 3.37 -0.84 -21.11
N ASN A 337 2.42 -0.90 -20.19
CA ASN A 337 2.49 -1.66 -18.95
C ASN A 337 3.79 -1.38 -18.16
N ARG A 338 4.20 -0.11 -18.09
CA ARG A 338 5.46 0.33 -17.50
C ARG A 338 5.21 0.99 -16.14
N TRP A 339 4.93 0.17 -15.13
CA TRP A 339 4.69 0.63 -13.78
C TRP A 339 6.02 0.89 -13.04
N TYR A 340 6.81 1.82 -13.58
CA TYR A 340 8.11 2.18 -13.01
C TYR A 340 7.92 3.00 -11.75
N ASP A 341 8.33 2.42 -10.64
CA ASP A 341 8.33 3.03 -9.33
C ASP A 341 9.57 2.64 -8.53
N PHE A 342 9.72 3.25 -7.37
CA PHE A 342 10.80 2.98 -6.44
C PHE A 342 10.86 1.51 -6.03
N GLU A 343 9.73 0.89 -5.74
CA GLU A 343 9.66 -0.49 -5.28
C GLU A 343 10.19 -1.48 -6.33
N THR A 344 9.89 -1.22 -7.57
CA THR A 344 10.30 -2.08 -8.68
C THR A 344 11.81 -2.09 -8.88
N PHE A 345 12.46 -0.94 -8.75
CA PHE A 345 13.86 -0.81 -9.16
C PHE A 345 14.85 -0.64 -8.04
N LEU A 346 14.46 -0.04 -6.94
CA LEU A 346 15.38 0.35 -5.87
C LEU A 346 15.19 -0.44 -4.58
N SER A 347 14.01 -0.93 -4.31
CA SER A 347 13.68 -1.62 -3.09
C SER A 347 13.64 -3.13 -3.28
N CYS A 348 12.50 -3.67 -3.69
CA CYS A 348 12.26 -5.10 -3.63
C CYS A 348 12.92 -5.91 -4.73
N SER A 349 12.88 -5.45 -5.95
CA SER A 349 13.37 -6.25 -7.08
C SER A 349 14.83 -5.98 -7.44
N LYS A 350 15.35 -4.81 -7.14
CA LYS A 350 16.71 -4.35 -7.48
C LYS A 350 17.09 -4.60 -8.94
N LYS A 351 16.13 -4.48 -9.83
CA LYS A 351 16.39 -4.60 -11.26
C LYS A 351 16.98 -3.30 -11.80
N SER A 352 17.78 -3.39 -12.86
CA SER A 352 18.20 -2.18 -13.58
C SER A 352 17.01 -1.45 -14.16
N PHE A 353 17.04 -0.12 -14.14
CA PHE A 353 15.97 0.69 -14.69
C PHE A 353 15.76 0.37 -16.17
N GLY A 354 14.52 0.11 -16.57
CA GLY A 354 14.19 -0.29 -17.93
C GLY A 354 14.36 -1.78 -18.23
N PHE A 355 14.70 -2.59 -17.22
CA PHE A 355 14.75 -4.04 -17.40
C PHE A 355 13.42 -4.57 -17.98
N TYR A 356 13.52 -5.42 -18.96
CA TYR A 356 12.40 -6.13 -19.59
C TYR A 356 12.63 -7.63 -19.46
N ASP A 357 11.66 -8.33 -18.89
CA ASP A 357 11.72 -9.78 -18.79
C ASP A 357 11.17 -10.40 -20.07
N SER A 358 12.06 -10.95 -20.88
CA SER A 358 11.69 -11.57 -22.16
C SER A 358 10.89 -12.87 -22.00
N ILE A 359 10.96 -13.52 -20.83
CA ILE A 359 10.23 -14.77 -20.55
C ILE A 359 8.77 -14.46 -20.30
N THR A 360 8.49 -13.45 -19.47
CA THR A 360 7.12 -13.03 -19.17
C THR A 360 6.57 -12.04 -20.17
N ALA A 361 7.40 -11.53 -21.08
CA ALA A 361 7.08 -10.43 -21.96
C ALA A 361 6.54 -9.20 -21.20
N GLN A 362 7.12 -8.89 -20.04
CA GLN A 362 6.68 -7.81 -19.15
C GLN A 362 7.85 -7.01 -18.60
N TYR A 363 7.56 -5.77 -18.23
CA TYR A 363 8.40 -5.00 -17.34
C TYR A 363 8.12 -5.39 -15.88
N PRO A 364 9.11 -5.33 -14.98
CA PRO A 364 8.86 -5.50 -13.56
C PRO A 364 7.78 -4.50 -13.08
N GLN A 365 6.93 -4.95 -12.19
CA GLN A 365 5.78 -4.18 -11.73
C GLN A 365 5.67 -4.23 -10.22
N CYS A 366 5.25 -3.12 -9.64
CA CYS A 366 4.72 -3.05 -8.30
C CYS A 366 3.24 -2.64 -8.36
N ASN A 367 2.41 -3.26 -7.54
CA ASN A 367 0.99 -2.98 -7.54
C ASN A 367 0.63 -1.63 -6.88
N LEU A 368 1.54 -1.03 -6.13
CA LEU A 368 1.25 0.18 -5.36
C LEU A 368 0.85 1.35 -6.26
N SER A 369 1.66 1.65 -7.27
CA SER A 369 1.32 2.70 -8.24
C SER A 369 0.05 2.39 -9.04
N ALA A 370 -0.21 1.12 -9.35
CA ALA A 370 -1.45 0.69 -10.01
C ALA A 370 -2.68 0.89 -9.11
N ILE A 371 -2.57 0.62 -7.81
CA ILE A 371 -3.64 0.87 -6.84
C ILE A 371 -3.91 2.38 -6.72
N HIS A 372 -2.87 3.22 -6.68
CA HIS A 372 -3.03 4.67 -6.66
C HIS A 372 -3.69 5.20 -7.94
N ALA A 373 -3.34 4.63 -9.09
CA ALA A 373 -3.98 4.97 -10.37
C ALA A 373 -5.47 4.61 -10.34
N ALA A 374 -5.82 3.40 -9.92
CA ALA A 374 -7.22 2.98 -9.79
C ALA A 374 -8.01 3.93 -8.87
N ALA A 375 -7.44 4.29 -7.73
CA ALA A 375 -8.05 5.26 -6.83
C ALA A 375 -8.21 6.65 -7.47
N ALA A 376 -7.21 7.11 -8.25
CA ALA A 376 -7.26 8.38 -8.95
C ALA A 376 -8.36 8.40 -10.04
N TYR A 377 -8.53 7.31 -10.80
CA TYR A 377 -9.63 7.17 -11.75
C TYR A 377 -10.98 7.21 -11.06
N LEU A 378 -11.14 6.55 -9.92
CA LEU A 378 -12.39 6.61 -9.14
C LEU A 378 -12.69 8.02 -8.64
N VAL A 379 -11.68 8.77 -8.20
CA VAL A 379 -11.84 10.17 -7.82
C VAL A 379 -12.21 11.01 -9.04
N HIS A 380 -11.53 10.83 -10.16
CA HIS A 380 -11.80 11.55 -11.39
C HIS A 380 -13.21 11.24 -11.93
N TYR A 381 -13.64 9.97 -11.91
CA TYR A 381 -15.01 9.58 -12.22
C TYR A 381 -16.04 10.30 -11.33
N ARG A 382 -15.79 10.36 -10.03
CA ARG A 382 -16.69 11.06 -9.10
C ARG A 382 -16.84 12.54 -9.43
N ILE A 383 -15.76 13.19 -9.91
CA ILE A 383 -15.75 14.59 -10.29
C ILE A 383 -16.41 14.82 -11.65
N THR A 384 -16.14 13.95 -12.63
CA THR A 384 -16.47 14.19 -14.05
C THR A 384 -17.63 13.39 -14.57
N GLN A 385 -17.99 12.28 -13.89
CA GLN A 385 -18.98 11.28 -14.30
C GLN A 385 -18.65 10.64 -15.66
N ARG A 386 -17.39 10.55 -16.04
CA ARG A 386 -16.94 9.93 -17.30
C ARG A 386 -16.85 8.42 -17.13
N PRO A 387 -17.67 7.61 -17.84
CA PRO A 387 -17.67 6.14 -17.69
C PRO A 387 -16.33 5.49 -18.02
N GLU A 388 -15.55 6.10 -18.92
CA GLU A 388 -14.23 5.60 -19.34
C GLU A 388 -13.27 5.45 -18.17
N ASP A 389 -13.41 6.28 -17.13
CA ASP A 389 -12.57 6.22 -15.94
C ASP A 389 -12.78 4.93 -15.14
N LEU A 390 -13.94 4.27 -15.27
CA LEU A 390 -14.24 2.99 -14.60
C LEU A 390 -13.71 1.78 -15.37
N GLU A 391 -13.30 1.96 -16.62
CA GLU A 391 -12.76 0.90 -17.47
C GLU A 391 -11.24 0.80 -17.41
N GLN A 392 -10.57 1.85 -16.96
CA GLN A 392 -9.12 1.89 -16.80
C GLN A 392 -8.69 1.15 -15.53
#